data_a894d467491202355e4a2438163c1386
#
_entry.id   a894d467491202355e4a2438163c1386
#
_cell.length_a   1.000
_cell.length_b   1.000
_cell.length_c   1.000
_cell.angle_alpha   90.00
_cell.angle_beta   90.00
_cell.angle_gamma   90.00
#
_symmetry.space_group_name_H-M   'P 1'
#
loop_
_entity.id
_entity.type
_entity.pdbx_description
1 polymer ?
#
loop_
_entity_poly.entity_id
_entity_poly.type
_entity_poly.pdbx_seq_one_letter_code
_entity_poly.pdbx_strand_id
1 'polypeptide(L)'
;MAAASDTAVLDALVEIQRAQDPTLAFRYACRVGMCGSCAMVVNGRERRACRTRLESRGPGPVSVRPLYHFPLLGDLVVDMTLFAARLQDVGAALTPGENAEPYARVSGLSAERREIDLAIECIGCGMCVSASTMVGHNERFPGAAALNRTLTLGLDHRDGEREARWRVLLATTRLHAATGRATARRSAR
;
A
#
# COMPACT_ATOMS: atom_id res chain seq x y z
N MET A 1 6.57 -30.69 6.77
CA MET A 1 5.20 -30.78 6.21
C MET A 1 5.29 -30.74 4.69
N ALA A 2 4.77 -31.75 3.99
CA ALA A 2 4.53 -31.65 2.55
C ALA A 2 3.24 -30.84 2.37
N ALA A 3 3.38 -29.57 1.96
CA ALA A 3 2.23 -28.74 1.66
C ALA A 3 1.54 -29.27 0.38
N ALA A 4 0.21 -29.32 0.37
CA ALA A 4 -0.54 -29.62 -0.83
C ALA A 4 -0.21 -28.55 -1.89
N SER A 5 -0.22 -28.92 -3.15
CA SER A 5 0.21 -28.05 -4.28
C SER A 5 -0.52 -26.70 -4.38
N ASP A 6 -1.61 -26.50 -3.67
CA ASP A 6 -2.45 -25.29 -3.68
C ASP A 6 -2.40 -24.47 -2.36
N THR A 7 -1.51 -24.81 -1.44
CA THR A 7 -1.42 -24.14 -0.11
C THR A 7 -0.88 -22.72 -0.27
N ALA A 8 -1.64 -21.73 0.27
CA ALA A 8 -1.15 -20.36 0.35
C ALA A 8 -0.20 -20.16 1.54
N VAL A 9 0.65 -19.12 1.45
CA VAL A 9 1.54 -18.73 2.57
C VAL A 9 0.72 -18.47 3.85
N LEU A 10 -0.46 -17.87 3.73
CA LEU A 10 -1.34 -17.63 4.86
C LEU A 10 -1.81 -18.94 5.53
N ASP A 11 -2.13 -19.96 4.75
CA ASP A 11 -2.59 -21.24 5.29
C ASP A 11 -1.47 -21.95 6.07
N ALA A 12 -0.24 -21.85 5.56
CA ALA A 12 0.93 -22.36 6.28
C ALA A 12 1.17 -21.60 7.60
N LEU A 13 1.03 -20.27 7.63
CA LEU A 13 1.17 -19.47 8.85
C LEU A 13 0.09 -19.84 9.88
N VAL A 14 -1.16 -20.04 9.44
CA VAL A 14 -2.25 -20.48 10.32
C VAL A 14 -1.96 -21.88 10.89
N GLU A 15 -1.41 -22.78 10.09
CA GLU A 15 -1.06 -24.12 10.55
C GLU A 15 0.11 -24.09 11.54
N ILE A 16 1.13 -23.28 11.29
CA ILE A 16 2.24 -23.08 12.24
C ILE A 16 1.72 -22.54 13.57
N GLN A 17 0.86 -21.51 13.53
CA GLN A 17 0.26 -20.92 14.72
C GLN A 17 -0.55 -21.96 15.52
N ARG A 18 -1.28 -22.84 14.86
CA ARG A 18 -2.10 -23.85 15.52
C ARG A 18 -1.31 -25.02 16.11
N ALA A 19 -0.29 -25.50 15.36
CA ALA A 19 0.38 -26.76 15.67
C ALA A 19 1.73 -26.59 16.34
N GLN A 20 2.40 -25.45 16.20
CA GLN A 20 3.79 -25.27 16.61
C GLN A 20 4.00 -24.07 17.53
N ASP A 21 3.51 -22.90 17.18
CA ASP A 21 3.73 -21.66 17.92
C ASP A 21 2.44 -20.82 18.01
N PRO A 22 1.63 -21.01 19.06
CA PRO A 22 0.39 -20.26 19.24
C PRO A 22 0.60 -18.75 19.51
N THR A 23 1.84 -18.30 19.75
CA THR A 23 2.18 -16.90 19.98
C THR A 23 2.46 -16.14 18.69
N LEU A 24 2.66 -16.84 17.55
CA LEU A 24 2.96 -16.23 16.25
C LEU A 24 1.91 -15.20 15.85
N ALA A 25 2.31 -13.92 15.79
CA ALA A 25 1.44 -12.80 15.53
C ALA A 25 1.48 -12.39 14.05
N PHE A 26 0.32 -12.41 13.38
CA PHE A 26 0.12 -11.90 12.02
C PHE A 26 -1.32 -11.48 11.81
N ARG A 27 -1.53 -10.64 10.78
CA ARG A 27 -2.88 -10.12 10.45
C ARG A 27 -3.43 -10.79 9.21
N TYR A 28 -4.71 -11.11 9.25
CA TYR A 28 -5.50 -11.50 8.08
C TYR A 28 -7.00 -11.29 8.35
N ALA A 29 -7.80 -11.19 7.27
CA ALA A 29 -9.25 -11.08 7.38
C ALA A 29 -9.95 -11.81 6.23
N CYS A 30 -10.00 -11.22 5.02
CA CYS A 30 -10.84 -11.70 3.91
C CYS A 30 -10.41 -13.03 3.28
N ARG A 31 -9.14 -13.41 3.34
CA ARG A 31 -8.51 -14.62 2.73
C ARG A 31 -8.62 -14.70 1.19
N VAL A 32 -9.25 -13.71 0.54
CA VAL A 32 -9.48 -13.67 -0.92
C VAL A 32 -8.75 -12.53 -1.63
N GLY A 33 -7.82 -11.84 -0.94
CA GLY A 33 -6.99 -10.80 -1.53
C GLY A 33 -7.62 -9.42 -1.62
N MET A 34 -8.76 -9.16 -0.98
CA MET A 34 -9.49 -7.89 -1.05
C MET A 34 -9.09 -6.86 0.00
N CYS A 35 -8.77 -7.28 1.23
CA CYS A 35 -8.60 -6.35 2.35
C CYS A 35 -7.16 -5.88 2.57
N GLY A 36 -6.15 -6.58 2.03
CA GLY A 36 -4.74 -6.23 2.22
C GLY A 36 -4.14 -6.53 3.60
N SER A 37 -4.93 -6.95 4.61
CA SER A 37 -4.46 -7.15 5.98
C SER A 37 -3.31 -8.15 6.11
N CYS A 38 -3.24 -9.14 5.23
CA CYS A 38 -2.18 -10.15 5.20
C CYS A 38 -0.96 -9.74 4.33
N ALA A 39 -0.76 -8.44 4.13
CA ALA A 39 0.41 -7.94 3.41
C ALA A 39 1.68 -8.18 4.24
N MET A 40 2.69 -8.76 3.63
CA MET A 40 3.98 -9.06 4.22
C MET A 40 5.04 -9.23 3.15
N VAL A 41 6.30 -9.38 3.53
CA VAL A 41 7.40 -9.67 2.60
C VAL A 41 7.60 -11.18 2.54
N VAL A 42 7.46 -11.77 1.35
CA VAL A 42 7.67 -13.21 1.09
C VAL A 42 8.82 -13.36 0.10
N ASN A 43 9.89 -14.04 0.52
CA ASN A 43 11.12 -14.19 -0.27
C ASN A 43 11.61 -12.85 -0.84
N GLY A 44 11.67 -11.80 0.00
CA GLY A 44 12.16 -10.47 -0.36
C GLY A 44 11.22 -9.62 -1.23
N ARG A 45 9.96 -10.02 -1.41
CA ARG A 45 8.96 -9.25 -2.18
C ARG A 45 7.69 -9.07 -1.40
N GLU A 46 7.11 -7.87 -1.44
CA GLU A 46 5.83 -7.55 -0.83
C GLU A 46 4.70 -8.32 -1.51
N ARG A 47 3.93 -9.05 -0.71
CA ARG A 47 2.85 -9.89 -1.20
C ARG A 47 1.70 -10.00 -0.20
N ARG A 48 0.53 -10.33 -0.70
CA ARG A 48 -0.60 -10.75 0.14
C ARG A 48 -0.48 -12.25 0.40
N ALA A 49 -0.27 -12.64 1.65
CA ALA A 49 -0.04 -14.04 2.02
C ALA A 49 -1.17 -14.98 1.56
N CYS A 50 -2.43 -14.52 1.61
CA CYS A 50 -3.60 -15.31 1.20
C CYS A 50 -3.68 -15.57 -0.33
N ARG A 51 -2.90 -14.84 -1.16
CA ARG A 51 -2.86 -15.00 -2.62
C ARG A 51 -1.51 -15.47 -3.13
N THR A 52 -0.58 -15.78 -2.22
CA THR A 52 0.76 -16.25 -2.57
C THR A 52 0.84 -17.74 -2.31
N ARG A 53 0.93 -18.55 -3.35
CA ARG A 53 1.06 -20.00 -3.24
C ARG A 53 2.49 -20.40 -2.92
N LEU A 54 2.67 -21.40 -2.05
CA LEU A 54 3.98 -21.89 -1.66
C LEU A 54 4.77 -22.45 -2.83
N GLU A 55 4.16 -23.29 -3.65
CA GLU A 55 4.81 -23.88 -4.83
C GLU A 55 5.35 -22.86 -5.82
N SER A 56 4.68 -21.69 -5.95
CA SER A 56 5.13 -20.63 -6.84
C SER A 56 6.42 -19.93 -6.35
N ARG A 57 6.97 -20.36 -5.20
CA ARG A 57 8.20 -19.82 -4.59
C ARG A 57 9.43 -20.66 -4.91
N GLY A 58 9.27 -21.76 -5.64
CA GLY A 58 10.33 -22.70 -5.95
C GLY A 58 10.61 -23.71 -4.83
N PRO A 59 11.51 -24.67 -5.06
CA PRO A 59 11.94 -25.61 -4.05
C PRO A 59 12.79 -24.89 -2.98
N GLY A 60 12.53 -25.15 -1.72
CA GLY A 60 13.30 -24.61 -0.60
C GLY A 60 12.45 -23.88 0.43
N PRO A 61 13.09 -23.35 1.49
CA PRO A 61 12.40 -22.66 2.56
C PRO A 61 11.81 -21.33 2.05
N VAL A 62 10.59 -21.02 2.49
CA VAL A 62 9.94 -19.74 2.25
C VAL A 62 10.23 -18.81 3.42
N SER A 63 10.91 -17.69 3.16
CA SER A 63 11.13 -16.67 4.17
C SER A 63 9.96 -15.70 4.21
N VAL A 64 9.51 -15.37 5.41
CA VAL A 64 8.44 -14.40 5.65
C VAL A 64 8.94 -13.32 6.61
N ARG A 65 8.68 -12.05 6.30
CA ARG A 65 9.09 -10.89 7.11
C ARG A 65 7.96 -9.87 7.19
N PRO A 66 7.94 -9.01 8.23
CA PRO A 66 7.03 -7.88 8.27
C PRO A 66 7.32 -6.90 7.13
N LEU A 67 6.37 -6.02 6.82
CA LEU A 67 6.55 -4.93 5.86
C LEU A 67 7.67 -4.00 6.31
N TYR A 68 8.51 -3.55 5.37
CA TYR A 68 9.56 -2.57 5.64
C TYR A 68 9.00 -1.17 5.85
N HIS A 69 9.80 -0.30 6.49
CA HIS A 69 9.48 1.11 6.77
C HIS A 69 8.29 1.33 7.70
N PHE A 70 7.87 0.31 8.43
CA PHE A 70 6.87 0.39 9.48
C PHE A 70 7.48 -0.06 10.81
N PRO A 71 7.12 0.56 11.95
CA PRO A 71 7.50 0.07 13.27
C PRO A 71 6.93 -1.34 13.50
N LEU A 72 7.74 -2.21 14.05
CA LEU A 72 7.33 -3.58 14.38
C LEU A 72 6.58 -3.59 15.71
N LEU A 73 5.39 -4.21 15.74
CA LEU A 73 4.63 -4.46 16.97
C LEU A 73 4.87 -5.87 17.52
N GLY A 74 5.05 -6.86 16.64
CA GLY A 74 5.34 -8.23 16.99
C GLY A 74 5.36 -9.12 15.74
N ASP A 75 6.31 -10.03 15.63
CA ASP A 75 6.52 -10.96 14.52
C ASP A 75 6.29 -10.36 13.12
N LEU A 76 5.09 -10.55 12.55
CA LEU A 76 4.71 -10.06 11.23
C LEU A 76 3.74 -8.86 11.29
N VAL A 77 3.45 -8.37 12.51
CA VAL A 77 2.51 -7.26 12.73
C VAL A 77 3.27 -5.94 12.82
N VAL A 78 2.90 -4.99 11.99
CA VAL A 78 3.49 -3.65 11.95
C VAL A 78 2.48 -2.58 12.36
N ASP A 79 3.00 -1.45 12.88
CA ASP A 79 2.19 -0.26 13.18
C ASP A 79 1.90 0.52 11.89
N MET A 80 0.61 0.68 11.59
CA MET A 80 0.12 1.43 10.41
C MET A 80 -0.23 2.89 10.73
N THR A 81 0.01 3.37 11.95
CA THR A 81 -0.38 4.72 12.39
C THR A 81 0.23 5.81 11.51
N LEU A 82 1.53 5.72 11.22
CA LEU A 82 2.20 6.69 10.34
C LEU A 82 1.65 6.66 8.90
N PHE A 83 1.28 5.49 8.41
CA PHE A 83 0.65 5.35 7.10
C PHE A 83 -0.72 6.06 7.06
N ALA A 84 -1.54 5.86 8.09
CA ALA A 84 -2.82 6.54 8.21
C ALA A 84 -2.65 8.07 8.35
N ALA A 85 -1.70 8.53 9.14
CA ALA A 85 -1.39 9.96 9.28
C ALA A 85 -1.00 10.59 7.93
N ARG A 86 -0.13 9.95 7.16
CA ARG A 86 0.26 10.44 5.81
C ARG A 86 -0.92 10.54 4.84
N LEU A 87 -1.90 9.64 4.95
CA LEU A 87 -3.14 9.75 4.18
C LEU A 87 -4.01 10.93 4.65
N GLN A 88 -4.07 11.19 5.95
CA GLN A 88 -4.77 12.36 6.52
C GLN A 88 -4.11 13.67 6.09
N ASP A 89 -2.77 13.74 6.15
CA ASP A 89 -1.99 14.94 5.79
C ASP A 89 -2.22 15.40 4.34
N VAL A 90 -2.45 14.46 3.44
CA VAL A 90 -2.80 14.78 2.04
C VAL A 90 -4.31 14.94 1.81
N GLY A 91 -5.11 14.91 2.86
CA GLY A 91 -6.56 15.03 2.78
C GLY A 91 -7.18 13.88 1.96
N ALA A 92 -6.91 12.64 2.31
CA ALA A 92 -7.29 11.46 1.52
C ALA A 92 -8.79 11.11 1.54
N ALA A 93 -9.66 12.00 2.03
CA ALA A 93 -11.11 11.88 2.01
C ALA A 93 -11.70 12.77 0.90
N LEU A 94 -12.77 12.32 0.26
CA LEU A 94 -13.52 13.10 -0.70
C LEU A 94 -14.25 14.25 0.01
N THR A 95 -14.10 15.47 -0.47
CA THR A 95 -14.86 16.63 -0.03
C THR A 95 -15.90 16.95 -1.10
N PRO A 96 -17.22 16.77 -0.84
CA PRO A 96 -18.22 17.07 -1.84
C PRO A 96 -18.18 18.54 -2.28
N GLY A 97 -18.29 18.78 -3.60
CA GLY A 97 -18.43 20.14 -4.13
C GLY A 97 -19.76 20.78 -3.75
N GLU A 98 -19.86 22.10 -3.85
CA GLU A 98 -21.06 22.87 -3.46
C GLU A 98 -22.35 22.42 -4.19
N ASN A 99 -22.21 21.92 -5.43
CA ASN A 99 -23.30 21.44 -6.26
C ASN A 99 -23.38 19.91 -6.33
N ALA A 100 -22.85 19.20 -5.30
CA ALA A 100 -22.87 17.75 -5.28
C ALA A 100 -24.31 17.25 -5.18
N GLU A 101 -24.79 16.53 -6.19
CA GLU A 101 -26.08 15.85 -6.13
C GLU A 101 -26.04 14.72 -5.09
N PRO A 102 -27.15 14.48 -4.34
CA PRO A 102 -27.21 13.44 -3.31
C PRO A 102 -26.84 12.03 -3.84
N TYR A 103 -27.08 11.80 -5.12
CA TYR A 103 -26.81 10.53 -5.80
C TYR A 103 -26.09 10.78 -7.12
N ALA A 104 -24.80 11.12 -7.04
CA ALA A 104 -23.99 11.36 -8.23
C ALA A 104 -23.86 10.10 -9.08
N ARG A 105 -24.36 10.16 -10.32
CA ARG A 105 -24.17 9.10 -11.31
C ARG A 105 -22.82 9.26 -11.96
N VAL A 106 -21.93 8.29 -11.73
CA VAL A 106 -20.60 8.24 -12.37
C VAL A 106 -20.66 7.24 -13.52
N SER A 107 -20.51 7.73 -14.75
CA SER A 107 -20.41 6.84 -15.92
C SER A 107 -19.06 6.11 -15.91
N GLY A 108 -19.07 4.79 -15.93
CA GLY A 108 -17.84 4.00 -16.07
C GLY A 108 -17.13 4.18 -17.42
N LEU A 109 -17.78 4.85 -18.39
CA LEU A 109 -17.23 5.11 -19.73
C LEU A 109 -16.69 6.53 -19.88
N SER A 110 -16.81 7.41 -18.86
CA SER A 110 -16.23 8.75 -18.92
C SER A 110 -14.70 8.70 -18.99
N ALA A 111 -14.09 9.71 -19.61
CA ALA A 111 -12.63 9.79 -19.73
C ALA A 111 -11.98 9.89 -18.34
N GLU A 112 -12.51 10.73 -17.47
CA GLU A 112 -12.03 10.92 -16.09
C GLU A 112 -12.09 9.63 -15.30
N ARG A 113 -13.19 8.86 -15.43
CA ARG A 113 -13.32 7.58 -14.74
C ARG A 113 -12.26 6.60 -15.21
N ARG A 114 -12.00 6.49 -16.50
CA ARG A 114 -10.98 5.58 -17.05
C ARG A 114 -9.56 5.92 -16.57
N GLU A 115 -9.25 7.20 -16.38
CA GLU A 115 -7.95 7.65 -15.87
C GLU A 115 -7.69 7.20 -14.42
N ILE A 116 -8.72 7.08 -13.61
CA ILE A 116 -8.60 6.74 -12.19
C ILE A 116 -8.98 5.28 -11.86
N ASP A 117 -9.50 4.51 -12.80
CA ASP A 117 -10.03 3.16 -12.56
C ASP A 117 -9.05 2.25 -11.82
N LEU A 118 -7.80 2.16 -12.28
CA LEU A 118 -6.79 1.33 -11.61
C LEU A 118 -6.33 1.93 -10.28
N ALA A 119 -6.37 3.25 -10.16
CA ALA A 119 -5.90 3.96 -8.96
C ALA A 119 -6.89 3.85 -7.80
N ILE A 120 -8.20 3.78 -8.06
CA ILE A 120 -9.22 3.61 -7.02
C ILE A 120 -9.25 2.19 -6.44
N GLU A 121 -8.63 1.20 -7.11
CA GLU A 121 -8.47 -0.18 -6.61
C GLU A 121 -7.52 -0.28 -5.40
N CYS A 122 -6.97 0.84 -4.94
CA CYS A 122 -6.07 0.85 -3.78
C CYS A 122 -6.79 0.41 -2.50
N ILE A 123 -6.35 -0.71 -1.93
CA ILE A 123 -6.91 -1.33 -0.73
C ILE A 123 -6.20 -0.91 0.57
N GLY A 124 -5.28 0.06 0.53
CA GLY A 124 -4.57 0.55 1.71
C GLY A 124 -3.65 -0.47 2.40
N CYS A 125 -3.12 -1.43 1.67
CA CYS A 125 -2.35 -2.55 2.24
C CYS A 125 -0.92 -2.19 2.71
N GLY A 126 -0.39 -1.01 2.37
CA GLY A 126 0.96 -0.57 2.75
C GLY A 126 2.12 -1.18 1.95
N MET A 127 1.89 -2.15 1.07
CA MET A 127 2.98 -2.80 0.30
C MET A 127 3.79 -1.83 -0.55
N CYS A 128 3.17 -0.81 -1.12
CA CYS A 128 3.86 0.22 -1.91
C CYS A 128 4.77 1.12 -1.05
N VAL A 129 4.44 1.30 0.23
CA VAL A 129 5.30 1.99 1.21
C VAL A 129 6.48 1.12 1.57
N SER A 130 6.24 -0.18 1.85
CA SER A 130 7.28 -1.16 2.13
C SER A 130 8.30 -1.28 0.99
N ALA A 131 7.83 -1.33 -0.25
CA ALA A 131 8.69 -1.45 -1.44
C ALA A 131 9.40 -0.13 -1.84
N SER A 132 9.07 1.00 -1.19
CA SER A 132 9.56 2.31 -1.60
C SER A 132 10.91 2.65 -1.01
N THR A 133 11.94 2.77 -1.84
CA THR A 133 13.25 3.30 -1.43
C THR A 133 13.16 4.76 -0.97
N MET A 134 12.25 5.56 -1.54
CA MET A 134 12.06 6.97 -1.18
C MET A 134 11.56 7.17 0.24
N VAL A 135 10.67 6.30 0.72
CA VAL A 135 10.15 6.37 2.10
C VAL A 135 11.25 6.19 3.12
N GLY A 136 12.23 5.32 2.85
CA GLY A 136 13.37 5.09 3.74
C GLY A 136 14.42 6.22 3.72
N HIS A 137 14.42 7.08 2.68
CA HIS A 137 15.43 8.15 2.54
C HIS A 137 14.88 9.56 2.81
N ASN A 138 13.57 9.73 2.78
CA ASN A 138 12.94 11.05 2.93
C ASN A 138 11.65 10.95 3.76
N GLU A 139 11.72 11.36 5.00
CA GLU A 139 10.59 11.35 5.94
C GLU A 139 9.42 12.24 5.50
N ARG A 140 9.69 13.27 4.69
CA ARG A 140 8.66 14.19 4.14
C ARG A 140 7.95 13.60 2.91
N PHE A 141 8.43 12.48 2.38
CA PHE A 141 7.77 11.83 1.25
C PHE A 141 6.48 11.15 1.70
N PRO A 142 5.30 11.55 1.20
CA PRO A 142 4.02 11.03 1.69
C PRO A 142 3.79 9.56 1.36
N GLY A 143 4.53 9.01 0.42
CA GLY A 143 4.41 7.63 -0.04
C GLY A 143 3.43 7.45 -1.21
N ALA A 144 3.60 6.37 -1.95
CA ALA A 144 2.85 6.10 -3.17
C ALA A 144 1.33 6.01 -2.95
N ALA A 145 0.88 5.44 -1.82
CA ALA A 145 -0.55 5.34 -1.52
C ALA A 145 -1.21 6.71 -1.31
N ALA A 146 -0.53 7.62 -0.60
CA ALA A 146 -1.03 8.98 -0.38
C ALA A 146 -1.09 9.75 -1.72
N LEU A 147 -0.04 9.68 -2.53
CA LEU A 147 -0.02 10.30 -3.86
C LEU A 147 -1.09 9.73 -4.80
N ASN A 148 -1.27 8.42 -4.80
CA ASN A 148 -2.32 7.76 -5.56
C ASN A 148 -3.71 8.26 -5.14
N ARG A 149 -3.96 8.39 -3.84
CA ARG A 149 -5.24 8.89 -3.34
C ARG A 149 -5.45 10.36 -3.69
N THR A 150 -4.41 11.18 -3.57
CA THR A 150 -4.45 12.60 -3.98
C THR A 150 -4.76 12.73 -5.47
N LEU A 151 -4.12 11.91 -6.32
CA LEU A 151 -4.38 11.91 -7.76
C LEU A 151 -5.83 11.52 -8.07
N THR A 152 -6.33 10.44 -7.48
CA THR A 152 -7.71 9.97 -7.72
C THR A 152 -8.74 11.02 -7.33
N LEU A 153 -8.56 11.72 -6.22
CA LEU A 153 -9.45 12.80 -5.78
C LEU A 153 -9.29 14.05 -6.66
N GLY A 154 -8.07 14.40 -7.07
CA GLY A 154 -7.82 15.53 -7.96
C GLY A 154 -8.45 15.36 -9.35
N LEU A 155 -8.63 14.13 -9.82
CA LEU A 155 -9.30 13.80 -11.08
C LEU A 155 -10.82 13.58 -10.92
N ASP A 156 -11.30 13.30 -9.71
CA ASP A 156 -12.73 13.09 -9.46
C ASP A 156 -13.50 14.42 -9.53
N HIS A 157 -14.41 14.54 -10.48
CA HIS A 157 -15.21 15.77 -10.68
C HIS A 157 -16.12 16.11 -9.50
N ARG A 158 -16.37 15.18 -8.59
CA ARG A 158 -17.20 15.36 -7.39
C ARG A 158 -16.42 15.97 -6.22
N ASP A 159 -15.08 15.96 -6.29
CA ASP A 159 -14.25 16.53 -5.22
C ASP A 159 -14.19 18.05 -5.33
N GLY A 160 -14.64 18.76 -4.29
CA GLY A 160 -14.63 20.22 -4.22
C GLY A 160 -13.25 20.84 -3.97
N GLU A 161 -12.26 20.03 -3.58
CA GLU A 161 -10.91 20.50 -3.25
C GLU A 161 -9.85 20.11 -4.30
N ARG A 162 -10.23 19.91 -5.54
CA ARG A 162 -9.36 19.44 -6.62
C ARG A 162 -8.07 20.26 -6.76
N GLU A 163 -8.16 21.60 -6.66
CA GLU A 163 -6.96 22.45 -6.68
C GLU A 163 -5.99 22.19 -5.52
N ALA A 164 -6.50 21.97 -4.31
CA ALA A 164 -5.66 21.64 -3.16
C ALA A 164 -4.93 20.31 -3.39
N ARG A 165 -5.59 19.31 -4.01
CA ARG A 165 -4.99 18.04 -4.40
C ARG A 165 -3.80 18.24 -5.35
N TRP A 166 -3.98 19.06 -6.39
CA TRP A 166 -2.91 19.36 -7.35
C TRP A 166 -1.72 20.08 -6.70
N ARG A 167 -1.96 20.99 -5.76
CA ARG A 167 -0.88 21.66 -5.01
C ARG A 167 -0.03 20.66 -4.22
N VAL A 168 -0.65 19.66 -3.57
CA VAL A 168 0.05 18.60 -2.85
C VAL A 168 0.93 17.77 -3.80
N LEU A 169 0.39 17.35 -4.94
CA LEU A 169 1.14 16.59 -5.95
C LEU A 169 2.34 17.37 -6.48
N LEU A 170 2.16 18.64 -6.83
CA LEU A 170 3.22 19.50 -7.34
C LEU A 170 4.31 19.77 -6.29
N ALA A 171 3.94 19.98 -5.03
CA ALA A 171 4.91 20.14 -3.94
C ALA A 171 5.76 18.88 -3.76
N THR A 172 5.15 17.71 -3.85
CA THR A 172 5.84 16.41 -3.73
C THR A 172 6.78 16.15 -4.89
N THR A 173 6.41 16.54 -6.11
CA THR A 173 7.28 16.42 -7.29
C THR A 173 8.56 17.25 -7.14
N ARG A 174 8.46 18.45 -6.58
CA ARG A 174 9.63 19.30 -6.26
C ARG A 174 10.54 18.67 -5.20
N LEU A 175 9.99 18.04 -4.18
CA LEU A 175 10.75 17.30 -3.16
C LEU A 175 11.52 16.13 -3.78
N HIS A 176 10.90 15.40 -4.71
CA HIS A 176 11.55 14.30 -5.41
C HIS A 176 12.71 14.77 -6.29
N ALA A 177 12.53 15.86 -7.04
CA ALA A 177 13.59 16.44 -7.87
C ALA A 177 14.79 16.96 -7.04
N ALA A 178 14.54 17.48 -5.85
CA ALA A 178 15.60 17.92 -4.92
C ALA A 178 16.40 16.74 -4.36
N THR A 179 15.72 15.63 -4.01
CA THR A 179 16.36 14.42 -3.46
C THR A 179 17.20 13.69 -4.52
N GLY A 180 16.72 13.59 -5.75
CA GLY A 180 17.46 12.99 -6.87
C GLY A 180 18.76 13.73 -7.18
N ARG A 181 18.81 15.06 -7.05
CA ARG A 181 20.04 15.85 -7.18
C ARG A 181 21.04 15.63 -6.05
N ALA A 182 20.57 15.37 -4.83
CA ALA A 182 21.44 15.10 -3.68
C ALA A 182 22.11 13.73 -3.76
N THR A 183 21.39 12.70 -4.24
CA THR A 183 21.96 11.35 -4.44
C THR A 183 22.97 11.31 -5.59
N ALA A 184 22.71 12.00 -6.69
CA ALA A 184 23.66 12.10 -7.81
C ALA A 184 24.98 12.78 -7.41
N ARG A 185 24.93 13.77 -6.50
CA ARG A 185 26.15 14.43 -5.97
C ARG A 185 26.96 13.56 -5.00
N ARG A 186 26.34 12.59 -4.31
CA ARG A 186 27.05 11.67 -3.41
C ARG A 186 27.77 10.53 -4.15
N SER A 187 27.24 10.09 -5.29
CA SER A 187 27.88 9.07 -6.11
C SER A 187 29.03 9.59 -6.99
N ALA A 188 29.22 10.91 -7.08
CA ALA A 188 30.26 11.57 -7.86
C ALA A 188 31.49 12.00 -7.01
N ARG A 189 31.57 11.57 -5.75
CA ARG A 189 32.72 11.73 -4.85
C ARG A 189 33.23 10.36 -4.40
#